data_412187324ec9cc306db0b49c0b97250f
#
_entry.id   412187324ec9cc306db0b49c0b97250f
#
_cell.length_a   1.000
_cell.length_b   1.000
_cell.length_c   1.000
_cell.angle_alpha   90.00
_cell.angle_beta   90.00
_cell.angle_gamma   90.00
#
_symmetry.space_group_name_H-M   'P 1'
#
loop_
_entity.id
_entity.type
_entity.pdbx_description
1 polymer ?
#
loop_
_entity_poly.entity_id
_entity_poly.type
_entity_poly.pdbx_seq_one_letter_code
_entity_poly.pdbx_strand_id
1 'polypeptide(L)' 'MEICDDVWIGNRIIILGNVKRIGTGTIIGAGAMVTKPVPDYSVVAGNPAKIIKYRQ' A
#
# COMPACT_ATOMS: atom_id res chain seq x y z
N MET A 1 -9.94 -1.64 -9.01
CA MET A 1 -8.78 -1.90 -8.14
C MET A 1 -9.10 -3.06 -7.21
N GLU A 2 -8.12 -3.89 -6.96
CA GLU A 2 -8.27 -5.03 -6.05
C GLU A 2 -7.48 -4.79 -4.76
N ILE A 3 -8.13 -4.93 -3.61
CA ILE A 3 -7.46 -4.93 -2.31
C ILE A 3 -7.54 -6.36 -1.78
N CYS A 4 -6.39 -6.99 -1.63
CA CYS A 4 -6.31 -8.38 -1.22
C CYS A 4 -6.52 -8.55 0.29
N ASP A 5 -6.35 -9.77 0.81
CA ASP A 5 -6.63 -10.06 2.22
C ASP A 5 -5.57 -9.49 3.15
N ASP A 6 -5.97 -9.21 4.38
CA ASP A 6 -5.07 -8.79 5.47
C ASP A 6 -4.31 -7.50 5.18
N VAL A 7 -4.93 -6.57 4.47
CA VAL A 7 -4.33 -5.27 4.19
C VAL A 7 -4.66 -4.31 5.33
N TRP A 8 -3.64 -3.66 5.86
CA TRP A 8 -3.78 -2.62 6.87
C TRP A 8 -3.56 -1.26 6.24
N ILE A 9 -4.57 -0.40 6.28
CA ILE A 9 -4.52 0.93 5.68
C ILE A 9 -4.64 1.96 6.79
N GLY A 10 -3.62 2.79 6.94
CA GLY A 10 -3.61 3.87 7.91
C GLY A 10 -4.54 5.03 7.53
N ASN A 11 -4.50 6.11 8.30
CA ASN A 11 -5.35 7.27 8.05
C ASN A 11 -4.83 8.12 6.90
N ARG A 12 -5.75 8.77 6.20
CA ARG A 12 -5.45 9.76 5.15
C ARG A 12 -4.64 9.16 4.01
N ILE A 13 -4.98 7.95 3.62
CA ILE A 13 -4.33 7.28 2.49
C ILE A 13 -4.99 7.74 1.20
N ILE A 14 -4.17 8.04 0.21
CA ILE A 14 -4.64 8.33 -1.15
C ILE A 14 -4.10 7.23 -2.05
N ILE A 15 -4.99 6.56 -2.76
CA ILE A 15 -4.63 5.53 -3.73
C ILE A 15 -5.09 6.04 -5.10
N LEU A 16 -4.14 6.23 -6.01
CA LEU A 16 -4.46 6.77 -7.33
C LEU A 16 -5.20 5.75 -8.18
N GLY A 17 -6.02 6.24 -9.11
CA GLY A 17 -6.87 5.38 -9.92
C GLY A 17 -6.14 4.42 -10.84
N ASN A 18 -4.85 4.66 -11.11
CA ASN A 18 -4.04 3.75 -11.93
C ASN A 18 -3.50 2.56 -11.14
N VAL A 19 -3.66 2.55 -9.82
CA VAL A 19 -3.23 1.42 -8.99
C VAL A 19 -4.23 0.30 -9.17
N LYS A 20 -3.77 -0.84 -9.66
CA LYS A 20 -4.65 -1.97 -9.97
C LYS A 20 -4.78 -2.96 -8.82
N ARG A 21 -3.79 -3.04 -7.94
CA ARG A 21 -3.78 -4.05 -6.91
C ARG A 21 -3.00 -3.61 -5.68
N ILE A 22 -3.58 -3.90 -4.52
CA ILE A 22 -2.89 -3.82 -3.22
C ILE A 22 -2.72 -5.26 -2.75
N GLY A 23 -1.48 -5.70 -2.61
CA GLY A 23 -1.18 -7.11 -2.35
C GLY A 23 -1.60 -7.59 -0.97
N THR A 24 -1.65 -8.90 -0.81
CA THR A 24 -2.02 -9.56 0.44
C THR A 24 -1.05 -9.21 1.56
N GLY A 25 -1.57 -8.97 2.75
CA GLY A 25 -0.75 -8.77 3.94
C GLY A 25 0.07 -7.50 3.95
N THR A 26 -0.28 -6.51 3.13
CA THR A 26 0.47 -5.26 3.07
C THR A 26 0.06 -4.30 4.18
N ILE A 27 0.97 -3.41 4.52
CA ILE A 27 0.70 -2.31 5.46
C ILE A 27 0.97 -1.00 4.73
N ILE A 28 -0.02 -0.12 4.71
CA ILE A 28 0.12 1.21 4.13
C ILE A 28 0.11 2.22 5.26
N GLY A 29 1.24 2.88 5.45
CA GLY A 29 1.41 3.85 6.54
C GLY A 29 0.55 5.09 6.36
N ALA A 30 0.22 5.74 7.48
CA ALA A 30 -0.65 6.93 7.46
C ALA A 30 -0.06 8.03 6.57
N GLY A 31 -0.93 8.68 5.81
CA GLY A 31 -0.53 9.77 4.94
C GLY A 31 0.12 9.35 3.63
N ALA A 32 0.20 8.06 3.34
CA ALA A 32 0.85 7.59 2.12
C ALA A 32 0.01 7.93 0.88
N MET A 33 0.70 8.25 -0.20
CA MET A 33 0.07 8.39 -1.51
C MET A 33 0.54 7.25 -2.40
N VAL A 34 -0.32 6.26 -2.61
CA VAL A 34 0.01 5.06 -3.37
C VAL A 34 -0.16 5.35 -4.85
N THR A 35 0.94 5.25 -5.59
CA THR A 35 0.96 5.59 -7.02
C THR A 35 1.21 4.37 -7.92
N LYS A 36 1.56 3.24 -7.34
CA LYS A 36 1.87 2.00 -8.06
C LYS A 36 1.27 0.81 -7.34
N PRO A 37 1.08 -0.33 -8.02
CA PRO A 37 0.62 -1.55 -7.34
C PRO A 37 1.55 -1.91 -6.19
N VAL A 38 0.97 -2.46 -5.11
CA VAL A 38 1.70 -2.78 -3.89
C VAL A 38 1.92 -4.29 -3.83
N PRO A 39 3.19 -4.75 -3.76
CA PRO A 39 3.48 -6.18 -3.68
C PRO A 39 2.98 -6.81 -2.38
N ASP A 40 2.78 -8.13 -2.39
CA ASP A 40 2.37 -8.86 -1.20
C ASP A 40 3.38 -8.67 -0.07
N TYR A 41 2.87 -8.59 1.16
CA TYR A 41 3.67 -8.54 2.40
C TYR A 41 4.66 -7.37 2.45
N SER A 42 4.36 -6.29 1.75
CA SER A 42 5.19 -5.10 1.81
C SER A 42 4.65 -4.09 2.81
N VAL A 43 5.53 -3.24 3.32
CA VAL A 43 5.18 -2.07 4.12
C VAL A 43 5.54 -0.86 3.29
N VAL A 44 4.55 -0.02 2.99
CA VAL A 44 4.76 1.19 2.19
C VAL A 44 4.35 2.42 2.97
N ALA A 45 5.03 3.52 2.74
CA ALA A 45 4.72 4.79 3.39
C ALA A 45 5.28 5.94 2.58
N GLY A 46 4.81 7.14 2.89
CA GLY A 46 5.32 8.37 2.31
C GLY A 46 4.52 8.87 1.13
N ASN A 47 4.96 10.00 0.60
CA ASN A 47 4.35 10.66 -0.54
C ASN A 47 5.45 11.09 -1.52
N PRO A 48 5.61 10.40 -2.65
CA PRO A 48 4.92 9.15 -3.04
C PRO A 48 5.29 7.96 -2.16
N ALA A 49 4.37 7.03 -2.02
CA ALA A 49 4.61 5.85 -1.18
C ALA A 49 5.72 4.98 -1.76
N LYS A 50 6.59 4.53 -0.88
CA LYS A 50 7.71 3.65 -1.25
C LYS A 50 7.73 2.45 -0.32
N ILE A 51 8.26 1.34 -0.83
CA ILE A 51 8.40 0.14 -0.02
C ILE A 51 9.51 0.39 1.00
N ILE A 52 9.16 0.30 2.28
CA ILE A 52 10.11 0.46 3.38
C ILE A 52 10.78 -0.88 3.67
N LYS A 53 9.97 -1.94 3.71
CA LYS A 53 10.43 -3.28 4.01
C LYS A 53 9.36 -4.29 3.63
N TYR A 54 9.70 -5.56 3.68
CA TYR A 54 8.74 -6.65 3.56
C TYR A 54 8.52 -7.28 4.94
N ARG A 55 7.30 -7.81 5.14
CA ARG A 55 6.93 -8.40 6.43
C ARG A 55 7.47 -9.81 6.63
N GLN A 56 7.95 -10.38 5.55
CA GLN A 56 8.53 -11.73 5.61
C GLN A 56 9.96 -11.73 5.08
#